data_ebb5d0174aaf8364739cf5985449e236
#
_entry.id   ebb5d0174aaf8364739cf5985449e236
#
_cell.length_a   1.000
_cell.length_b   1.000
_cell.length_c   1.000
_cell.angle_alpha   90.00
_cell.angle_beta   90.00
_cell.angle_gamma   90.00
#
_symmetry.space_group_name_H-M   'P 1'
#
loop_
_entity.id
_entity.type
_entity.pdbx_description
1 polymer ?
#
loop_
_entity_poly.entity_id
_entity_poly.type
_entity_poly.pdbx_seq_one_letter_code
_entity_poly.pdbx_strand_id
1 'polypeptide(L)'
;MVKTLIGVVVVAIAVIVVFMFIDPNLSMNADNAATSVIYDNNTTISVPDGYFSATIEGDVSKPGSYVLKDGDTMSDLIEAAGGTTEYADEKAYFLDAELKGGKTYFIASKYDTSNVCTLTDLAKVNVNSDPADTLVASKYFTQTIANSIVSHRSEKGEFRTIEDLLDVYGIGNATYKKVRNFVTLHAWYSY
;
A
#
# COMPACT_ATOMS: atom_id res chain seq x y z
N MET A 1 4.46 -35.22 -49.85
CA MET A 1 3.61 -34.42 -48.99
C MET A 1 4.18 -34.18 -47.57
N VAL A 2 4.68 -35.19 -46.84
CA VAL A 2 5.21 -34.99 -45.47
C VAL A 2 6.45 -34.07 -45.43
N LYS A 3 7.38 -34.18 -46.41
CA LYS A 3 8.58 -33.34 -46.48
C LYS A 3 8.29 -31.86 -46.75
N THR A 4 7.24 -31.55 -47.49
CA THR A 4 6.79 -30.18 -47.73
C THR A 4 6.13 -29.58 -46.50
N LEU A 5 5.40 -30.39 -45.74
CA LEU A 5 4.76 -29.95 -44.49
C LEU A 5 5.82 -29.59 -43.40
N ILE A 6 6.85 -30.42 -43.27
CA ILE A 6 7.96 -30.16 -42.33
C ILE A 6 8.72 -28.87 -42.70
N GLY A 7 8.95 -28.62 -43.99
CA GLY A 7 9.58 -27.38 -44.46
C GLY A 7 8.76 -26.11 -44.08
N VAL A 8 7.45 -26.14 -44.23
CA VAL A 8 6.58 -25.02 -43.87
C VAL A 8 6.58 -24.76 -42.36
N VAL A 9 6.57 -25.82 -41.55
CA VAL A 9 6.60 -25.68 -40.08
C VAL A 9 7.94 -25.12 -39.61
N VAL A 10 9.06 -25.53 -40.17
CA VAL A 10 10.39 -25.01 -39.82
C VAL A 10 10.53 -23.53 -40.20
N VAL A 11 10.01 -23.13 -41.38
CA VAL A 11 10.02 -21.72 -41.79
C VAL A 11 9.11 -20.89 -40.87
N ALA A 12 7.94 -21.40 -40.48
CA ALA A 12 7.03 -20.69 -39.55
C ALA A 12 7.68 -20.49 -38.18
N ILE A 13 8.36 -21.49 -37.65
CA ILE A 13 9.09 -21.37 -36.35
C ILE A 13 10.25 -20.38 -36.48
N ALA A 14 11.01 -20.40 -37.58
CA ALA A 14 12.08 -19.44 -37.80
C ALA A 14 11.58 -18.00 -37.90
N VAL A 15 10.42 -17.75 -38.52
CA VAL A 15 9.80 -16.44 -38.61
C VAL A 15 9.34 -15.98 -37.21
N ILE A 16 8.76 -16.87 -36.39
CA ILE A 16 8.34 -16.52 -35.00
C ILE A 16 9.57 -16.17 -34.14
N VAL A 17 10.64 -16.93 -34.25
CA VAL A 17 11.90 -16.67 -33.52
C VAL A 17 12.53 -15.35 -33.98
N VAL A 18 12.51 -15.04 -35.26
CA VAL A 18 13.00 -13.78 -35.81
C VAL A 18 12.13 -12.60 -35.30
N PHE A 19 10.81 -12.76 -35.26
CA PHE A 19 9.92 -11.73 -34.68
C PHE A 19 10.15 -11.53 -33.19
N MET A 20 10.50 -12.55 -32.42
CA MET A 20 10.87 -12.42 -31.01
C MET A 20 12.19 -11.66 -30.78
N PHE A 21 13.10 -11.64 -31.78
CA PHE A 21 14.40 -10.99 -31.65
C PHE A 21 14.53 -9.67 -32.43
N ILE A 22 13.58 -9.30 -33.28
CA ILE A 22 13.67 -8.09 -34.14
C ILE A 22 12.70 -6.98 -33.74
N ASP A 23 11.79 -7.17 -32.77
CA ASP A 23 11.07 -6.08 -32.17
C ASP A 23 11.75 -5.57 -30.89
N PRO A 24 12.83 -4.77 -30.99
CA PRO A 24 13.33 -4.01 -29.84
C PRO A 24 12.34 -2.89 -29.44
N ASN A 25 11.21 -2.74 -30.14
CA ASN A 25 10.14 -1.78 -29.87
C ASN A 25 8.83 -2.44 -29.41
N LEU A 26 8.84 -3.71 -28.99
CA LEU A 26 7.84 -4.15 -28.03
C LEU A 26 8.27 -3.64 -26.65
N SER A 27 8.49 -2.35 -26.58
CA SER A 27 8.37 -1.58 -25.37
C SER A 27 6.94 -1.82 -24.92
N MET A 28 6.74 -2.77 -24.03
CA MET A 28 5.64 -2.66 -23.10
C MET A 28 5.75 -1.23 -22.56
N ASN A 29 4.75 -0.42 -22.81
CA ASN A 29 4.64 0.88 -22.19
C ASN A 29 4.70 0.65 -20.68
N ALA A 30 5.91 0.70 -20.15
CA ALA A 30 6.19 0.78 -18.72
C ALA A 30 5.91 2.20 -18.21
N ASP A 31 4.99 2.92 -18.87
CA ASP A 31 4.65 4.30 -18.52
C ASP A 31 3.83 4.40 -17.23
N ASN A 32 3.52 3.26 -16.58
CA ASN A 32 2.80 3.22 -15.31
C ASN A 32 3.43 2.30 -14.26
N ALA A 33 4.61 1.75 -14.49
CA ALA A 33 5.27 0.97 -13.47
C ALA A 33 5.99 1.89 -12.48
N ALA A 34 5.48 2.00 -11.25
CA ALA A 34 6.24 2.57 -10.15
C ALA A 34 7.58 1.80 -10.05
N THR A 35 8.68 2.52 -10.17
CA THR A 35 10.01 1.91 -10.15
C THR A 35 10.44 1.74 -8.70
N SER A 36 10.69 0.51 -8.27
CA SER A 36 11.28 0.26 -6.95
C SER A 36 12.67 0.86 -6.88
N VAL A 37 12.88 1.77 -5.95
CA VAL A 37 14.19 2.37 -5.71
C VAL A 37 14.82 1.69 -4.53
N ILE A 38 15.86 0.89 -4.77
CA ILE A 38 16.68 0.31 -3.71
C ILE A 38 17.59 1.42 -3.21
N TYR A 39 17.38 1.86 -1.97
CA TYR A 39 18.30 2.78 -1.31
C TYR A 39 19.59 2.05 -0.93
N ASP A 40 20.64 2.26 -1.69
CA ASP A 40 22.00 2.11 -1.18
C ASP A 40 22.34 3.39 -0.40
N ASN A 41 22.87 3.24 0.81
CA ASN A 41 23.04 4.29 1.82
C ASN A 41 23.87 5.51 1.39
N ASN A 42 24.23 5.66 0.13
CA ASN A 42 25.13 6.71 -0.34
C ASN A 42 24.72 7.39 -1.68
N THR A 43 23.51 7.16 -2.19
CA THR A 43 23.08 7.80 -3.43
C THR A 43 21.83 8.64 -3.16
N THR A 44 21.99 9.97 -3.20
CA THR A 44 20.84 10.90 -3.24
C THR A 44 20.18 10.73 -4.60
N ILE A 45 19.08 9.97 -4.67
CA ILE A 45 18.30 9.86 -5.90
C ILE A 45 17.49 11.14 -6.03
N SER A 46 17.80 11.93 -7.04
CA SER A 46 16.96 13.06 -7.44
C SER A 46 15.68 12.49 -8.04
N VAL A 47 14.56 12.74 -7.36
CA VAL A 47 13.24 12.40 -7.89
C VAL A 47 12.92 13.42 -8.99
N PRO A 48 12.52 13.00 -10.21
CA PRO A 48 12.17 13.93 -11.30
C PRO A 48 10.99 14.82 -10.92
N ASP A 49 10.88 15.97 -11.60
CA ASP A 49 9.71 16.85 -11.46
C ASP A 49 8.43 16.10 -11.83
N GLY A 50 7.36 16.28 -11.03
CA GLY A 50 6.10 15.54 -11.18
C GLY A 50 6.08 14.14 -10.60
N TYR A 51 7.13 13.79 -9.83
CA TYR A 51 7.21 12.53 -9.10
C TYR A 51 7.55 12.78 -7.63
N PHE A 52 7.21 11.82 -6.78
CA PHE A 52 7.60 11.82 -5.37
C PHE A 52 8.02 10.42 -4.92
N SER A 53 8.73 10.34 -3.81
CA SER A 53 9.05 9.06 -3.17
C SER A 53 8.13 8.82 -1.99
N ALA A 54 7.59 7.60 -1.88
CA ALA A 54 6.84 7.12 -0.72
C ALA A 54 7.37 5.76 -0.29
N THR A 55 7.30 5.48 1.01
CA THR A 55 7.69 4.17 1.56
C THR A 55 6.45 3.42 1.99
N ILE A 56 6.41 2.11 1.78
CA ILE A 56 5.33 1.24 2.26
C ILE A 56 5.91 0.14 3.15
N GLU A 57 5.25 -0.09 4.28
CA GLU A 57 5.58 -1.10 5.29
C GLU A 57 4.35 -1.94 5.65
N GLY A 58 4.57 -3.01 6.40
CA GLY A 58 3.50 -3.88 6.89
C GLY A 58 3.18 -5.02 5.94
N ASP A 59 1.90 -5.39 5.83
CA ASP A 59 1.45 -6.57 5.11
C ASP A 59 1.35 -6.35 3.59
N VAL A 60 2.49 -6.11 2.96
CA VAL A 60 2.68 -6.03 1.51
C VAL A 60 3.74 -7.03 1.04
N SER A 61 3.68 -7.43 -0.21
CA SER A 61 4.58 -8.45 -0.77
C SER A 61 6.04 -8.00 -0.78
N LYS A 62 6.29 -6.71 -1.06
CA LYS A 62 7.63 -6.13 -1.13
C LYS A 62 7.63 -4.76 -0.42
N PRO A 63 7.84 -4.73 0.92
CA PRO A 63 8.02 -3.48 1.64
C PRO A 63 9.24 -2.71 1.10
N GLY A 64 9.14 -1.39 1.00
CA GLY A 64 10.24 -0.58 0.48
C GLY A 64 9.80 0.83 0.09
N SER A 65 10.72 1.56 -0.53
CA SER A 65 10.47 2.91 -1.05
C SER A 65 10.27 2.86 -2.56
N TYR A 66 9.28 3.60 -3.04
CA TYR A 66 8.85 3.64 -4.43
C TYR A 66 8.77 5.07 -4.92
N VAL A 67 9.07 5.28 -6.20
CA VAL A 67 8.86 6.56 -6.88
C VAL A 67 7.51 6.49 -7.59
N LEU A 68 6.65 7.44 -7.30
CA LEU A 68 5.29 7.55 -7.77
C LEU A 68 5.10 8.88 -8.49
N LYS A 69 4.09 9.00 -9.34
CA LYS A 69 3.71 10.25 -9.99
C LYS A 69 2.84 11.09 -9.06
N ASP A 70 2.91 12.40 -9.21
CA ASP A 70 1.98 13.31 -8.52
C ASP A 70 0.52 12.93 -8.85
N GLY A 71 -0.28 12.71 -7.82
CA GLY A 71 -1.66 12.25 -7.93
C GLY A 71 -1.86 10.73 -7.84
N ASP A 72 -0.78 9.93 -7.76
CA ASP A 72 -0.89 8.49 -7.50
C ASP A 72 -1.50 8.24 -6.13
N THR A 73 -2.20 7.11 -6.03
CA THR A 73 -3.03 6.71 -4.90
C THR A 73 -2.40 5.55 -4.11
N MET A 74 -3.05 5.15 -3.03
CA MET A 74 -2.67 3.96 -2.27
C MET A 74 -2.71 2.69 -3.13
N SER A 75 -3.64 2.61 -4.10
CA SER A 75 -3.69 1.50 -5.05
C SER A 75 -2.40 1.37 -5.86
N ASP A 76 -1.88 2.49 -6.37
CA ASP A 76 -0.67 2.51 -7.20
C ASP A 76 0.57 2.10 -6.38
N LEU A 77 0.65 2.56 -5.13
CA LEU A 77 1.74 2.19 -4.21
C LEU A 77 1.70 0.71 -3.83
N ILE A 78 0.49 0.17 -3.55
CA ILE A 78 0.30 -1.26 -3.26
C ILE A 78 0.66 -2.10 -4.49
N GLU A 79 0.25 -1.68 -5.69
CA GLU A 79 0.60 -2.37 -6.94
C GLU A 79 2.12 -2.38 -7.16
N ALA A 80 2.79 -1.25 -6.96
CA ALA A 80 4.24 -1.15 -7.02
C ALA A 80 4.94 -2.08 -6.03
N ALA A 81 4.36 -2.26 -4.84
CA ALA A 81 4.85 -3.18 -3.82
C ALA A 81 4.52 -4.66 -4.11
N GLY A 82 3.91 -4.96 -5.26
CA GLY A 82 3.55 -6.33 -5.66
C GLY A 82 2.29 -6.86 -4.99
N GLY A 83 1.43 -5.98 -4.51
CA GLY A 83 0.17 -6.31 -3.84
C GLY A 83 0.33 -6.48 -2.32
N THR A 84 -0.80 -6.62 -1.65
CA THR A 84 -0.87 -6.94 -0.21
C THR A 84 -0.66 -8.43 0.04
N THR A 85 -0.32 -8.79 1.28
CA THR A 85 -0.32 -10.19 1.71
C THR A 85 -1.74 -10.66 2.06
N GLU A 86 -1.91 -11.97 2.25
CA GLU A 86 -3.17 -12.56 2.73
C GLU A 86 -3.56 -12.10 4.15
N TYR A 87 -2.59 -11.57 4.90
CA TYR A 87 -2.79 -11.07 6.27
C TYR A 87 -3.21 -9.59 6.31
N ALA A 88 -3.09 -8.86 5.22
CA ALA A 88 -3.42 -7.43 5.16
C ALA A 88 -4.89 -7.15 5.48
N ASP A 89 -5.14 -6.12 6.27
CA ASP A 89 -6.48 -5.67 6.62
C ASP A 89 -6.97 -4.59 5.65
N GLU A 90 -7.82 -4.99 4.71
CA GLU A 90 -8.40 -4.09 3.72
C GLU A 90 -9.25 -2.96 4.32
N LYS A 91 -9.67 -3.09 5.60
CA LYS A 91 -10.39 -2.02 6.32
C LYS A 91 -9.47 -0.90 6.81
N ALA A 92 -8.16 -1.09 6.74
CA ALA A 92 -7.17 -0.17 7.30
C ALA A 92 -6.63 0.85 6.28
N TYR A 93 -7.09 0.84 5.05
CA TYR A 93 -6.71 1.80 4.01
C TYR A 93 -7.83 2.00 2.99
N PHE A 94 -7.79 3.12 2.29
CA PHE A 94 -8.62 3.39 1.11
C PHE A 94 -7.72 3.34 -0.13
N LEU A 95 -8.10 2.56 -1.13
CA LEU A 95 -7.34 2.41 -2.37
C LEU A 95 -7.20 3.72 -3.15
N ASP A 96 -8.20 4.58 -3.07
CA ASP A 96 -8.26 5.89 -3.73
C ASP A 96 -7.69 7.02 -2.86
N ALA A 97 -7.01 6.70 -1.73
CA ALA A 97 -6.36 7.71 -0.91
C ALA A 97 -5.16 8.30 -1.66
N GLU A 98 -5.17 9.62 -1.88
CA GLU A 98 -4.04 10.34 -2.47
C GLU A 98 -2.81 10.30 -1.54
N LEU A 99 -1.66 10.04 -2.11
CA LEU A 99 -0.41 9.91 -1.37
C LEU A 99 0.39 11.21 -1.38
N LYS A 100 1.25 11.35 -0.38
CA LYS A 100 2.18 12.50 -0.23
C LYS A 100 3.62 12.01 -0.19
N GLY A 101 4.49 12.77 -0.85
CA GLY A 101 5.91 12.49 -0.87
C GLY A 101 6.57 12.52 0.50
N GLY A 102 7.60 11.69 0.68
CA GLY A 102 8.39 11.60 1.90
C GLY A 102 7.69 10.92 3.08
N LYS A 103 6.48 10.37 2.89
CA LYS A 103 5.76 9.64 3.93
C LYS A 103 6.02 8.13 3.86
N THR A 104 5.88 7.48 5.01
CA THR A 104 5.86 6.03 5.13
C THR A 104 4.43 5.61 5.42
N TYR A 105 3.87 4.76 4.56
CA TYR A 105 2.53 4.20 4.66
C TYR A 105 2.60 2.80 5.22
N PHE A 106 1.65 2.45 6.09
CA PHE A 106 1.64 1.17 6.77
C PHE A 106 0.37 0.38 6.46
N ILE A 107 0.53 -0.82 5.96
CA ILE A 107 -0.57 -1.76 5.74
C ILE A 107 -0.69 -2.66 6.97
N ALA A 108 -1.77 -2.49 7.71
CA ALA A 108 -2.03 -3.20 8.96
C ALA A 108 -2.41 -4.66 8.72
N SER A 109 -2.06 -5.55 9.68
CA SER A 109 -2.47 -6.95 9.67
C SER A 109 -3.90 -7.14 10.19
N LYS A 110 -4.61 -8.16 9.70
CA LYS A 110 -5.87 -8.65 10.28
C LYS A 110 -5.64 -9.41 11.59
N TYR A 111 -4.49 -10.07 11.69
CA TYR A 111 -4.21 -11.08 12.69
C TYR A 111 -3.09 -10.68 13.63
N ASP A 112 -3.14 -11.23 14.84
CA ASP A 112 -2.00 -11.23 15.74
C ASP A 112 -0.99 -12.27 15.26
N THR A 113 0.14 -11.79 14.75
CA THR A 113 1.24 -12.63 14.24
C THR A 113 2.27 -12.96 15.33
N SER A 114 2.04 -12.58 16.58
CA SER A 114 2.96 -12.89 17.69
C SER A 114 3.05 -14.38 18.00
N ASN A 115 2.01 -15.15 17.61
CA ASN A 115 1.98 -16.62 17.74
C ASN A 115 1.79 -17.27 16.36
N VAL A 116 2.86 -17.82 15.82
CA VAL A 116 2.89 -18.42 14.45
C VAL A 116 1.98 -19.66 14.33
N CYS A 117 1.59 -20.28 15.46
CA CYS A 117 0.80 -21.51 15.45
C CYS A 117 -0.71 -21.27 15.48
N THR A 118 -1.16 -20.07 15.84
CA THR A 118 -2.58 -19.72 15.92
C THR A 118 -2.78 -18.28 15.46
N LEU A 119 -3.41 -18.10 14.31
CA LEU A 119 -3.86 -16.79 13.86
C LEU A 119 -5.12 -16.43 14.64
N THR A 120 -5.06 -15.36 15.40
CA THR A 120 -6.22 -14.77 16.08
C THR A 120 -6.49 -13.38 15.51
N ASP A 121 -7.77 -13.10 15.27
CA ASP A 121 -8.17 -11.77 14.80
C ASP A 121 -7.76 -10.69 15.80
N LEU A 122 -7.16 -9.62 15.30
CA LEU A 122 -6.90 -8.44 16.12
C LEU A 122 -8.21 -7.69 16.40
N ALA A 123 -8.45 -7.42 17.68
CA ALA A 123 -9.53 -6.51 18.07
C ALA A 123 -9.15 -5.10 17.65
N LYS A 124 -9.91 -4.50 16.74
CA LYS A 124 -9.64 -3.17 16.18
C LYS A 124 -10.79 -2.22 16.43
N VAL A 125 -10.48 -0.93 16.35
CA VAL A 125 -11.47 0.16 16.43
C VAL A 125 -11.46 0.97 15.13
N ASN A 126 -12.64 1.44 14.73
CA ASN A 126 -12.79 2.27 13.55
C ASN A 126 -12.69 3.75 13.94
N VAL A 127 -11.61 4.41 13.53
CA VAL A 127 -11.37 5.83 13.88
C VAL A 127 -12.30 6.79 13.15
N ASN A 128 -12.91 6.36 12.03
CA ASN A 128 -13.87 7.18 11.28
C ASN A 128 -15.31 7.09 11.84
N SER A 129 -15.70 5.98 12.47
CA SER A 129 -17.09 5.77 12.90
C SER A 129 -17.28 5.62 14.38
N ASP A 130 -16.32 5.04 15.12
CA ASP A 130 -16.53 4.73 16.52
C ASP A 130 -16.62 6.00 17.39
N PRO A 131 -17.53 6.00 18.40
CA PRO A 131 -17.61 7.10 19.36
C PRO A 131 -16.40 7.09 20.31
N ALA A 132 -16.11 8.23 20.94
CA ALA A 132 -14.97 8.39 21.84
C ALA A 132 -14.93 7.33 22.95
N ASP A 133 -16.07 6.94 23.50
CA ASP A 133 -16.16 5.93 24.56
C ASP A 133 -15.69 4.54 24.07
N THR A 134 -16.02 4.16 22.84
CA THR A 134 -15.54 2.91 22.22
C THR A 134 -14.04 2.95 22.00
N LEU A 135 -13.52 4.09 21.50
CA LEU A 135 -12.09 4.29 21.32
C LEU A 135 -11.33 4.16 22.64
N VAL A 136 -11.86 4.70 23.74
CA VAL A 136 -11.27 4.58 25.07
C VAL A 136 -11.39 3.15 25.62
N ALA A 137 -12.55 2.51 25.45
CA ALA A 137 -12.80 1.13 25.92
C ALA A 137 -11.82 0.12 25.30
N SER A 138 -11.33 0.39 24.11
CA SER A 138 -10.27 -0.44 23.43
C SER A 138 -8.94 -0.43 24.17
N LYS A 139 -8.68 0.55 25.03
CA LYS A 139 -7.41 0.81 25.75
C LYS A 139 -6.25 1.24 24.85
N TYR A 140 -6.50 1.46 23.58
CA TYR A 140 -5.48 1.99 22.65
C TYR A 140 -5.34 3.51 22.77
N PHE A 141 -6.44 4.19 23.15
CA PHE A 141 -6.49 5.64 23.23
C PHE A 141 -6.92 6.11 24.65
N THR A 142 -6.31 7.19 25.08
CA THR A 142 -6.78 7.94 26.27
C THR A 142 -8.03 8.75 25.92
N GLN A 143 -8.79 9.20 26.91
CA GLN A 143 -9.98 10.04 26.69
C GLN A 143 -9.64 11.31 25.87
N THR A 144 -8.50 11.94 26.17
CA THR A 144 -8.04 13.14 25.44
C THR A 144 -7.81 12.84 23.96
N ILE A 145 -7.09 11.76 23.65
CA ILE A 145 -6.80 11.36 22.28
C ILE A 145 -8.08 10.96 21.55
N ALA A 146 -8.97 10.18 22.18
CA ALA A 146 -10.24 9.79 21.59
C ALA A 146 -11.11 11.00 21.22
N ASN A 147 -11.19 11.99 22.10
CA ASN A 147 -11.89 13.24 21.81
C ASN A 147 -11.22 14.00 20.65
N SER A 148 -9.88 14.02 20.61
CA SER A 148 -9.14 14.66 19.52
C SER A 148 -9.36 13.96 18.16
N ILE A 149 -9.46 12.63 18.13
CA ILE A 149 -9.81 11.86 16.93
C ILE A 149 -11.21 12.26 16.43
N VAL A 150 -12.19 12.29 17.32
CA VAL A 150 -13.58 12.68 16.98
C VAL A 150 -13.64 14.12 16.48
N SER A 151 -12.95 15.06 17.13
CA SER A 151 -12.88 16.46 16.67
C SER A 151 -12.21 16.55 15.31
N HIS A 152 -11.08 15.87 15.13
CA HIS A 152 -10.33 15.89 13.86
C HIS A 152 -11.20 15.44 12.70
N ARG A 153 -11.89 14.30 12.80
CA ARG A 153 -12.75 13.80 11.70
C ARG A 153 -13.95 14.71 11.45
N SER A 154 -14.44 15.40 12.47
CA SER A 154 -15.55 16.36 12.32
C SER A 154 -15.13 17.66 11.62
N GLU A 155 -13.88 18.08 11.81
CA GLU A 155 -13.34 19.34 11.28
C GLU A 155 -12.62 19.18 9.94
N LYS A 156 -11.87 18.07 9.76
CA LYS A 156 -11.01 17.81 8.62
C LYS A 156 -11.56 16.75 7.64
N GLY A 157 -12.59 16.03 8.05
CA GLY A 157 -13.11 14.89 7.31
C GLY A 157 -12.55 13.56 7.79
N GLU A 158 -12.91 12.51 7.11
CA GLU A 158 -12.47 11.15 7.42
C GLU A 158 -10.96 10.96 7.23
N PHE A 159 -10.39 10.10 8.05
CA PHE A 159 -9.03 9.60 7.87
C PHE A 159 -8.99 8.70 6.62
N ARG A 160 -8.12 9.01 5.68
CA ARG A 160 -7.99 8.25 4.43
C ARG A 160 -6.84 7.24 4.49
N THR A 161 -5.85 7.51 5.35
CA THR A 161 -4.72 6.63 5.65
C THR A 161 -4.54 6.54 7.17
N ILE A 162 -3.90 5.47 7.65
CA ILE A 162 -3.58 5.34 9.10
C ILE A 162 -2.63 6.46 9.53
N GLU A 163 -1.79 6.92 8.64
CA GLU A 163 -0.81 8.00 8.84
C GLU A 163 -1.47 9.34 9.16
N ASP A 164 -2.72 9.55 8.75
CA ASP A 164 -3.47 10.76 9.08
C ASP A 164 -3.70 10.89 10.59
N LEU A 165 -3.60 9.80 11.35
CA LEU A 165 -3.60 9.86 12.82
C LEU A 165 -2.45 10.68 13.40
N LEU A 166 -1.35 10.84 12.69
CA LEU A 166 -0.24 11.70 13.11
C LEU A 166 -0.61 13.19 13.14
N ASP A 167 -1.66 13.59 12.43
CA ASP A 167 -2.18 14.96 12.41
C ASP A 167 -3.14 15.23 13.58
N VAL A 168 -3.46 14.19 14.41
CA VAL A 168 -4.34 14.32 15.58
C VAL A 168 -3.54 14.79 16.79
N TYR A 169 -4.07 15.78 17.50
CA TYR A 169 -3.48 16.26 18.74
C TYR A 169 -3.31 15.15 19.77
N GLY A 170 -2.08 14.96 20.26
CA GLY A 170 -1.73 13.94 21.25
C GLY A 170 -1.26 12.61 20.64
N ILE A 171 -1.32 12.45 19.32
CA ILE A 171 -0.75 11.28 18.65
C ILE A 171 0.60 11.65 18.03
N GLY A 172 1.68 11.29 18.70
CA GLY A 172 3.03 11.35 18.13
C GLY A 172 3.47 9.98 17.60
N ASN A 173 4.65 9.94 16.99
CA ASN A 173 5.22 8.71 16.38
C ASN A 173 5.20 7.50 17.32
N ALA A 174 5.45 7.68 18.62
CA ALA A 174 5.45 6.59 19.59
C ALA A 174 4.04 6.00 19.81
N THR A 175 3.02 6.85 19.91
CA THR A 175 1.62 6.44 20.03
C THR A 175 1.15 5.81 18.73
N TYR A 176 1.42 6.44 17.59
CA TYR A 176 1.09 5.93 16.26
C TYR A 176 1.62 4.51 16.06
N LYS A 177 2.92 4.27 16.31
CA LYS A 177 3.52 2.93 16.16
C LYS A 177 2.88 1.86 17.04
N LYS A 178 2.32 2.23 18.19
CA LYS A 178 1.61 1.30 19.09
C LYS A 178 0.22 0.96 18.60
N VAL A 179 -0.47 1.90 17.96
CA VAL A 179 -1.89 1.75 17.61
C VAL A 179 -2.13 1.41 16.15
N ARG A 180 -1.18 1.66 15.24
CA ARG A 180 -1.36 1.54 13.79
C ARG A 180 -1.90 0.19 13.31
N ASN A 181 -1.65 -0.89 14.07
CA ASN A 181 -2.16 -2.23 13.74
C ASN A 181 -3.55 -2.53 14.35
N PHE A 182 -4.04 -1.66 15.22
CA PHE A 182 -5.29 -1.86 15.97
C PHE A 182 -6.40 -0.90 15.55
N VAL A 183 -6.22 -0.22 14.43
CA VAL A 183 -7.20 0.72 13.88
C VAL A 183 -7.66 0.28 12.50
N THR A 184 -8.92 0.61 12.18
CA THR A 184 -9.49 0.52 10.85
C THR A 184 -10.06 1.87 10.45
N LEU A 185 -10.25 2.08 9.13
CA LEU A 185 -10.76 3.33 8.57
C LEU A 185 -12.19 3.19 8.07
N HIS A 186 -12.59 1.99 7.63
CA HIS A 186 -13.94 1.75 7.14
C HIS A 186 -14.48 0.39 7.57
N ALA A 187 -15.80 0.23 7.54
CA ALA A 187 -16.46 -1.05 7.70
C ALA A 187 -16.40 -1.84 6.38
N TRP A 188 -16.65 -3.14 6.45
CA TRP A 188 -16.86 -3.94 5.22
C TRP A 188 -18.04 -3.37 4.45
N TYR A 189 -17.81 -2.97 3.20
CA TYR A 189 -18.86 -2.90 2.23
C TYR A 189 -18.89 -4.28 1.54
N SER A 190 -19.91 -5.09 1.84
CA SER A 190 -20.23 -6.24 0.98
C SER A 190 -20.72 -5.65 -0.35
N TYR A 191 -19.89 -5.78 -1.39
CA TYR A 191 -20.33 -5.54 -2.77
C TYR A 191 -21.24 -6.66 -3.23
#